data_cd099fc41129f94098e2c5d4f4347691
#
_entry.id   cd099fc41129f94098e2c5d4f4347691
#
_cell.length_a   1.000
_cell.length_b   1.000
_cell.length_c   1.000
_cell.angle_alpha   90.00
_cell.angle_beta   90.00
_cell.angle_gamma   90.00
#
_symmetry.space_group_name_H-M   'P 1'
#
loop_
_entity.id
_entity.type
_entity.pdbx_description
1 polymer ?
#
loop_
_entity_poly.entity_id
_entity_poly.type
_entity_poly.pdbx_seq_one_letter_code
_entity_poly.pdbx_strand_id
1 'polypeptide(L)'
;TGAIPLAGLAMAHPAAVGVVFWIVAALAVWLPAQAAVSAHAQGDRRRTWLLAAASATICLLIVAFIISPGPQQTQFGRYPERGWDHLGPKLLVMATLRLKGTDLHHSSSVIYPAVAVLTIIGLAVAWKNRRTRWLCALWLAFMGVLLGSLVSIPVLTHVASLHYVNSYRVVGTCTLTTAPLLALAMSHLFERAAARLRLPLGWSAVTVVVLIVWLTTSMLWTLMRSDLHDAVWPARLEEPRYSFDADELALMTRLRAEIPPEQLMTGDPASGMAFLPAVSDIKVTAYYMGRSFSDPDGEYLAQHFSDIRTDPKVCSILRKHRIHYFYADRDTKFNGIPNSRLRPGFYDVDLSEGFTLIDQGGSAAVYRIDLCWTPDEQPRGA
;
A
#
# COMPACT_ATOMS: atom_id res chain seq x y z
N THR A 1 4.51 6.42 28.91
CA THR A 1 4.62 4.96 28.63
C THR A 1 4.14 4.58 27.22
N GLY A 2 3.32 5.40 26.54
CA GLY A 2 2.83 5.14 25.17
C GLY A 2 3.78 5.52 24.03
N ALA A 3 4.82 6.34 24.28
CA ALA A 3 5.71 6.84 23.23
C ALA A 3 6.62 5.76 22.63
N ILE A 4 7.09 4.80 23.44
CA ILE A 4 7.99 3.72 22.98
C ILE A 4 7.27 2.76 22.02
N PRO A 5 6.05 2.23 22.33
CA PRO A 5 5.30 1.42 21.38
C PRO A 5 4.95 2.18 20.10
N LEU A 6 4.66 3.49 20.19
CA LEU A 6 4.35 4.33 19.03
C LEU A 6 5.58 4.50 18.12
N ALA A 7 6.76 4.73 18.72
CA ALA A 7 8.02 4.81 17.98
C ALA A 7 8.35 3.46 17.32
N GLY A 8 8.17 2.34 18.03
CA GLY A 8 8.35 1.00 17.46
C GLY A 8 7.40 0.72 16.30
N LEU A 9 6.13 1.11 16.44
CA LEU A 9 5.14 0.99 15.39
C LEU A 9 5.50 1.88 14.17
N ALA A 10 6.03 3.08 14.42
CA ALA A 10 6.49 4.00 13.37
C ALA A 10 7.64 3.40 12.56
N MET A 11 8.60 2.79 13.25
CA MET A 11 9.75 2.14 12.60
C MET A 11 9.32 0.87 11.84
N ALA A 12 8.37 0.11 12.38
CA ALA A 12 7.89 -1.12 11.75
C ALA A 12 6.98 -0.86 10.54
N HIS A 13 6.14 0.17 10.59
CA HIS A 13 5.18 0.45 9.51
C HIS A 13 4.77 1.92 9.45
N PRO A 14 5.41 2.74 8.60
CA PRO A 14 5.12 4.18 8.50
C PRO A 14 3.65 4.55 8.27
N ALA A 15 2.89 3.71 7.53
CA ALA A 15 1.46 3.94 7.32
C ALA A 15 0.63 3.83 8.61
N ALA A 16 1.06 3.04 9.61
CA ALA A 16 0.39 2.95 10.91
C ALA A 16 0.48 4.27 11.68
N VAL A 17 1.61 5.00 11.53
CA VAL A 17 1.78 6.34 12.10
C VAL A 17 0.79 7.31 11.48
N GLY A 18 0.59 7.25 10.16
CA GLY A 18 -0.42 8.06 9.46
C GLY A 18 -1.83 7.85 10.04
N VAL A 19 -2.20 6.61 10.37
CA VAL A 19 -3.50 6.31 10.99
C VAL A 19 -3.62 6.95 12.36
N VAL A 20 -2.63 6.72 13.24
CA VAL A 20 -2.60 7.29 14.59
C VAL A 20 -2.60 8.81 14.52
N PHE A 21 -1.80 9.39 13.63
CA PHE A 21 -1.76 10.83 13.37
C PHE A 21 -3.16 11.38 13.06
N TRP A 22 -3.90 10.78 12.14
CA TRP A 22 -5.23 11.25 11.75
C TRP A 22 -6.25 11.11 12.88
N ILE A 23 -6.20 10.03 13.66
CA ILE A 23 -7.08 9.86 14.81
C ILE A 23 -6.79 10.93 15.87
N VAL A 24 -5.52 11.14 16.20
CA VAL A 24 -5.09 12.15 17.17
C VAL A 24 -5.43 13.56 16.67
N ALA A 25 -5.18 13.85 15.39
CA ALA A 25 -5.50 15.13 14.78
C ALA A 25 -7.00 15.43 14.82
N ALA A 26 -7.83 14.46 14.45
CA ALA A 26 -9.29 14.61 14.51
C ALA A 26 -9.78 14.85 15.96
N LEU A 27 -9.26 14.09 16.94
CA LEU A 27 -9.60 14.31 18.35
C LEU A 27 -9.08 15.65 18.88
N ALA A 28 -7.87 16.04 18.51
CA ALA A 28 -7.27 17.30 18.93
C ALA A 28 -8.05 18.53 18.40
N VAL A 29 -8.66 18.43 17.23
CA VAL A 29 -9.57 19.47 16.70
C VAL A 29 -10.94 19.38 17.36
N TRP A 30 -11.48 18.16 17.48
CA TRP A 30 -12.86 17.96 17.93
C TRP A 30 -13.09 18.28 19.40
N LEU A 31 -12.19 17.84 20.29
CA LEU A 31 -12.37 18.01 21.74
C LEU A 31 -12.43 19.49 22.16
N PRO A 32 -11.51 20.38 21.70
CA PRO A 32 -11.62 21.80 21.99
C PRO A 32 -12.86 22.46 21.34
N ALA A 33 -13.22 22.06 20.11
CA ALA A 33 -14.41 22.58 19.45
C ALA A 33 -15.69 22.22 20.23
N GLN A 34 -15.81 20.98 20.70
CA GLN A 34 -16.94 20.54 21.51
C GLN A 34 -16.98 21.24 22.86
N ALA A 35 -15.82 21.43 23.50
CA ALA A 35 -15.70 22.18 24.75
C ALA A 35 -16.07 23.67 24.57
N ALA A 36 -15.70 24.27 23.42
CA ALA A 36 -16.10 25.64 23.07
C ALA A 36 -17.62 25.80 22.95
N VAL A 37 -18.29 24.84 22.28
CA VAL A 37 -19.77 24.82 22.19
C VAL A 37 -20.41 24.73 23.59
N SER A 38 -19.84 23.89 24.47
CA SER A 38 -20.32 23.72 25.84
C SER A 38 -20.11 25.00 26.67
N ALA A 39 -18.94 25.66 26.55
CA ALA A 39 -18.64 26.92 27.22
C ALA A 39 -19.55 28.05 26.73
N HIS A 40 -19.85 28.06 25.43
CA HIS A 40 -20.79 29.03 24.85
C HIS A 40 -22.20 28.88 25.45
N ALA A 41 -22.66 27.63 25.57
CA ALA A 41 -23.96 27.34 26.21
C ALA A 41 -24.03 27.72 27.69
N GLN A 42 -22.88 27.81 28.37
CA GLN A 42 -22.74 28.26 29.76
C GLN A 42 -22.55 29.79 29.88
N GLY A 43 -22.48 30.50 28.76
CA GLY A 43 -22.26 31.96 28.75
C GLY A 43 -20.81 32.38 28.95
N ASP A 44 -19.86 31.48 29.05
CA ASP A 44 -18.43 31.77 29.23
C ASP A 44 -17.78 32.11 27.89
N ARG A 45 -17.90 33.40 27.50
CA ARG A 45 -17.36 33.90 26.24
C ARG A 45 -15.84 33.75 26.13
N ARG A 46 -15.10 34.00 27.23
CA ARG A 46 -13.63 33.93 27.20
C ARG A 46 -13.16 32.50 26.91
N ARG A 47 -13.72 31.55 27.63
CA ARG A 47 -13.39 30.10 27.42
C ARG A 47 -13.81 29.60 26.04
N THR A 48 -14.97 30.08 25.54
CA THR A 48 -15.45 29.77 24.19
C THR A 48 -14.42 30.21 23.13
N TRP A 49 -13.95 31.46 23.18
CA TRP A 49 -12.98 31.97 22.23
C TRP A 49 -11.63 31.30 22.33
N LEU A 50 -11.11 30.99 23.54
CA LEU A 50 -9.84 30.33 23.72
C LEU A 50 -9.87 28.89 23.14
N LEU A 51 -10.94 28.16 23.36
CA LEU A 51 -11.09 26.78 22.86
C LEU A 51 -11.31 26.76 21.33
N ALA A 52 -12.09 27.70 20.80
CA ALA A 52 -12.28 27.86 19.36
C ALA A 52 -10.96 28.23 18.67
N ALA A 53 -10.19 29.14 19.22
CA ALA A 53 -8.87 29.51 18.73
C ALA A 53 -7.90 28.34 18.77
N ALA A 54 -7.87 27.57 19.87
CA ALA A 54 -7.05 26.38 19.97
C ALA A 54 -7.40 25.35 18.88
N SER A 55 -8.70 25.06 18.67
CA SER A 55 -9.15 24.16 17.61
C SER A 55 -8.74 24.65 16.22
N ALA A 56 -8.91 25.95 15.95
CA ALA A 56 -8.52 26.57 14.68
C ALA A 56 -6.99 26.51 14.46
N THR A 57 -6.20 26.79 15.50
CA THR A 57 -4.73 26.70 15.44
C THR A 57 -4.27 25.29 15.14
N ILE A 58 -4.83 24.29 15.80
CA ILE A 58 -4.51 22.88 15.53
C ILE A 58 -4.88 22.52 14.09
N CYS A 59 -6.04 22.96 13.61
CA CYS A 59 -6.46 22.75 12.23
C CYS A 59 -5.47 23.36 11.23
N LEU A 60 -5.03 24.60 11.48
CA LEU A 60 -4.03 25.30 10.66
C LEU A 60 -2.67 24.57 10.67
N LEU A 61 -2.22 24.07 11.82
CA LEU A 61 -0.98 23.29 11.93
C LEU A 61 -1.07 21.98 11.14
N ILE A 62 -2.22 21.29 11.18
CA ILE A 62 -2.46 20.09 10.38
C ILE A 62 -2.40 20.41 8.90
N VAL A 63 -3.06 21.50 8.48
CA VAL A 63 -3.04 21.95 7.08
C VAL A 63 -1.62 22.34 6.65
N ALA A 64 -0.88 23.09 7.48
CA ALA A 64 0.51 23.46 7.22
C ALA A 64 1.41 22.21 7.09
N PHE A 65 1.23 21.21 7.96
CA PHE A 65 1.93 19.93 7.86
C PHE A 65 1.60 19.18 6.55
N ILE A 66 0.32 19.15 6.16
CA ILE A 66 -0.12 18.52 4.90
C ILE A 66 0.52 19.20 3.70
N ILE A 67 0.61 20.52 3.70
CA ILE A 67 1.13 21.32 2.56
C ILE A 67 2.67 21.35 2.58
N SER A 68 3.31 20.99 3.70
CA SER A 68 4.77 21.02 3.82
C SER A 68 5.45 20.07 2.82
N PRO A 69 6.65 20.40 2.33
CA PRO A 69 7.38 19.55 1.38
C PRO A 69 7.85 18.22 1.98
N GLY A 70 7.89 18.06 3.31
CA GLY A 70 8.34 16.85 3.98
C GLY A 70 7.57 15.58 3.59
N PRO A 71 6.23 15.56 3.63
CA PRO A 71 5.44 14.43 3.15
C PRO A 71 5.55 14.19 1.63
N GLN A 72 5.89 15.23 0.85
CA GLN A 72 6.08 15.12 -0.60
C GLN A 72 7.42 14.45 -0.97
N GLN A 73 8.42 14.55 -0.09
CA GLN A 73 9.74 13.96 -0.31
C GLN A 73 9.78 12.45 -0.01
N THR A 74 8.75 11.88 0.60
CA THR A 74 8.56 10.44 0.60
C THR A 74 8.22 10.00 -0.82
N GLN A 75 9.26 9.92 -1.64
CA GLN A 75 9.24 9.67 -3.08
C GLN A 75 8.76 8.25 -3.39
N PHE A 76 7.47 8.06 -3.29
CA PHE A 76 6.87 6.91 -3.96
C PHE A 76 6.24 7.38 -5.26
N GLY A 77 7.13 7.60 -6.24
CA GLY A 77 6.82 7.71 -7.63
C GLY A 77 5.81 8.79 -8.01
N ARG A 78 5.98 9.39 -9.17
CA ARG A 78 4.92 10.11 -9.85
C ARG A 78 3.78 9.13 -10.07
N TYR A 79 2.76 9.20 -9.23
CA TYR A 79 1.56 8.39 -9.42
C TYR A 79 0.90 8.80 -10.73
N PRO A 80 0.54 7.83 -11.60
CA PRO A 80 -0.19 8.16 -12.80
C PRO A 80 -1.45 8.91 -12.41
N GLU A 81 -1.77 9.96 -13.16
CA GLU A 81 -3.01 10.69 -12.98
C GLU A 81 -4.18 9.71 -13.03
N ARG A 82 -4.92 9.65 -11.94
CA ARG A 82 -6.12 8.83 -11.83
C ARG A 82 -7.31 9.70 -12.20
N GLY A 83 -7.80 9.52 -13.42
CA GLY A 83 -8.93 10.26 -13.94
C GLY A 83 -10.22 10.03 -13.14
N TRP A 84 -11.23 10.84 -13.46
CA TRP A 84 -12.59 10.69 -12.96
C TRP A 84 -13.35 9.56 -13.66
N ASP A 85 -12.71 8.87 -14.58
CA ASP A 85 -13.25 7.72 -15.28
C ASP A 85 -13.70 6.66 -14.27
N HIS A 86 -14.82 6.03 -14.58
CA HIS A 86 -15.42 5.00 -13.72
C HIS A 86 -15.75 5.47 -12.30
N LEU A 87 -16.29 6.70 -12.16
CA LEU A 87 -16.68 7.25 -10.86
C LEU A 87 -17.65 6.33 -10.10
N GLY A 88 -18.60 5.72 -10.79
CA GLY A 88 -19.56 4.79 -10.17
C GLY A 88 -18.88 3.62 -9.44
N PRO A 89 -18.01 2.84 -10.07
CA PRO A 89 -17.20 1.83 -9.39
C PRO A 89 -16.36 2.36 -8.22
N LYS A 90 -15.79 3.57 -8.33
CA LYS A 90 -15.02 4.19 -7.24
C LYS A 90 -15.90 4.55 -6.04
N LEU A 91 -17.08 5.09 -6.28
CA LEU A 91 -18.07 5.37 -5.23
C LEU A 91 -18.56 4.08 -4.59
N LEU A 92 -18.73 3.00 -5.37
CA LEU A 92 -19.08 1.70 -4.83
C LEU A 92 -17.99 1.16 -3.89
N VAL A 93 -16.71 1.31 -4.26
CA VAL A 93 -15.58 0.98 -3.39
C VAL A 93 -15.66 1.76 -2.08
N MET A 94 -15.95 3.06 -2.14
CA MET A 94 -16.08 3.89 -0.94
C MET A 94 -17.25 3.47 -0.05
N ALA A 95 -18.40 3.16 -0.65
CA ALA A 95 -19.59 2.78 0.10
C ALA A 95 -19.47 1.39 0.75
N THR A 96 -18.84 0.46 0.06
CA THR A 96 -18.76 -0.95 0.47
C THR A 96 -17.40 -1.34 1.05
N LEU A 97 -16.37 -0.48 0.95
CA LEU A 97 -14.97 -0.78 1.24
C LEU A 97 -14.42 -1.98 0.45
N ARG A 98 -15.05 -2.31 -0.67
CA ARG A 98 -14.65 -3.40 -1.56
C ARG A 98 -13.69 -2.91 -2.62
N LEU A 99 -12.53 -3.52 -2.73
CA LEU A 99 -11.56 -3.28 -3.81
C LEU A 99 -11.71 -4.31 -4.91
N LYS A 100 -11.61 -3.86 -6.17
CA LYS A 100 -11.63 -4.74 -7.34
C LYS A 100 -10.38 -5.63 -7.29
N GLY A 101 -10.53 -6.93 -7.44
CA GLY A 101 -9.44 -7.92 -7.33
C GLY A 101 -9.46 -8.74 -6.04
N THR A 102 -10.31 -8.38 -5.07
CA THR A 102 -10.65 -9.24 -3.94
C THR A 102 -11.91 -10.06 -4.22
N ASP A 103 -12.13 -10.41 -5.47
CA ASP A 103 -13.28 -11.22 -5.92
C ASP A 103 -13.13 -12.68 -5.45
N LEU A 104 -13.03 -12.82 -4.14
CA LEU A 104 -13.15 -14.09 -3.47
C LEU A 104 -14.63 -14.48 -3.46
N HIS A 105 -14.97 -15.34 -4.39
CA HIS A 105 -16.20 -16.11 -4.49
C HIS A 105 -17.55 -15.48 -4.04
N HIS A 106 -18.63 -15.99 -4.55
CA HIS A 106 -20.03 -15.54 -4.51
C HIS A 106 -20.60 -15.05 -3.16
N SER A 107 -19.97 -15.36 -2.03
CA SER A 107 -20.37 -14.92 -0.69
C SER A 107 -20.15 -13.41 -0.43
N SER A 108 -19.28 -12.76 -1.19
CA SER A 108 -18.96 -11.33 -1.01
C SER A 108 -20.12 -10.40 -1.47
N SER A 109 -21.02 -10.88 -2.33
CA SER A 109 -22.09 -10.05 -2.89
C SER A 109 -23.11 -9.54 -1.87
N VAL A 110 -23.27 -10.22 -0.73
CA VAL A 110 -24.24 -9.85 0.31
C VAL A 110 -23.57 -9.07 1.45
N ILE A 111 -22.35 -9.42 1.82
CA ILE A 111 -21.66 -8.85 2.98
C ILE A 111 -21.37 -7.35 2.77
N TYR A 112 -20.89 -6.96 1.61
CA TYR A 112 -20.51 -5.56 1.35
C TYR A 112 -21.72 -4.60 1.35
N PRO A 113 -22.86 -4.88 0.73
CA PRO A 113 -24.06 -4.06 0.87
C PRO A 113 -24.55 -3.97 2.32
N ALA A 114 -24.47 -5.06 3.09
CA ALA A 114 -24.83 -5.06 4.50
C ALA A 114 -23.93 -4.13 5.33
N VAL A 115 -22.62 -4.16 5.09
CA VAL A 115 -21.67 -3.24 5.72
C VAL A 115 -22.01 -1.79 5.38
N ALA A 116 -22.33 -1.48 4.12
CA ALA A 116 -22.70 -0.13 3.70
C ALA A 116 -23.97 0.35 4.41
N VAL A 117 -25.02 -0.47 4.44
CA VAL A 117 -26.29 -0.14 5.12
C VAL A 117 -26.07 0.06 6.61
N LEU A 118 -25.37 -0.84 7.27
CA LEU A 118 -25.07 -0.72 8.70
C LEU A 118 -24.20 0.52 8.99
N THR A 119 -23.26 0.87 8.12
CA THR A 119 -22.44 2.08 8.27
C THR A 119 -23.33 3.34 8.20
N ILE A 120 -24.27 3.40 7.27
CA ILE A 120 -25.23 4.53 7.17
C ILE A 120 -26.09 4.62 8.43
N ILE A 121 -26.60 3.51 8.93
CA ILE A 121 -27.36 3.48 10.19
C ILE A 121 -26.47 3.95 11.35
N GLY A 122 -25.24 3.46 11.43
CA GLY A 122 -24.26 3.85 12.44
C GLY A 122 -23.94 5.33 12.42
N LEU A 123 -23.76 5.92 11.24
CA LEU A 123 -23.57 7.35 11.04
C LEU A 123 -24.79 8.16 11.54
N ALA A 124 -26.01 7.69 11.20
CA ALA A 124 -27.23 8.34 11.65
C ALA A 124 -27.39 8.28 13.20
N VAL A 125 -27.04 7.16 13.81
CA VAL A 125 -27.05 6.99 15.27
C VAL A 125 -25.97 7.85 15.92
N ALA A 126 -24.74 7.80 15.39
CA ALA A 126 -23.61 8.58 15.91
C ALA A 126 -23.87 10.09 15.79
N TRP A 127 -24.51 10.56 14.72
CA TRP A 127 -24.84 11.98 14.52
C TRP A 127 -25.84 12.51 15.56
N LYS A 128 -26.79 11.69 15.97
CA LYS A 128 -27.80 12.08 16.98
C LYS A 128 -27.21 12.23 18.38
N ASN A 129 -26.14 11.51 18.70
CA ASN A 129 -25.50 11.54 20.00
C ASN A 129 -24.26 12.45 20.00
N ARG A 130 -24.28 13.53 20.79
CA ARG A 130 -23.16 14.48 20.89
C ARG A 130 -21.81 13.81 21.24
N ARG A 131 -21.83 12.74 22.03
CA ARG A 131 -20.60 12.03 22.44
C ARG A 131 -19.95 11.25 21.29
N THR A 132 -20.71 10.85 20.28
CA THR A 132 -20.22 9.99 19.19
C THR A 132 -20.16 10.71 17.83
N ARG A 133 -20.59 11.96 17.72
CA ARG A 133 -20.55 12.75 16.45
C ARG A 133 -19.19 12.85 15.83
N TRP A 134 -18.12 12.84 16.63
CA TRP A 134 -16.75 12.88 16.15
C TRP A 134 -16.40 11.66 15.28
N LEU A 135 -17.05 10.51 15.48
CA LEU A 135 -16.89 9.34 14.61
C LEU A 135 -17.36 9.62 13.18
N CYS A 136 -18.42 10.43 13.00
CA CYS A 136 -18.88 10.83 11.67
C CYS A 136 -17.82 11.70 10.97
N ALA A 137 -17.25 12.67 11.68
CA ALA A 137 -16.21 13.54 11.14
C ALA A 137 -14.94 12.74 10.79
N LEU A 138 -14.53 11.84 11.67
CA LEU A 138 -13.38 10.97 11.45
C LEU A 138 -13.60 10.04 10.25
N TRP A 139 -14.77 9.41 10.16
CA TRP A 139 -15.12 8.56 9.03
C TRP A 139 -15.11 9.32 7.71
N LEU A 140 -15.69 10.53 7.67
CA LEU A 140 -15.66 11.38 6.47
C LEU A 140 -14.24 11.78 6.08
N ALA A 141 -13.37 12.08 7.06
CA ALA A 141 -11.97 12.39 6.79
C ALA A 141 -11.26 11.20 6.11
N PHE A 142 -11.44 9.98 6.62
CA PHE A 142 -10.86 8.78 5.99
C PHE A 142 -11.47 8.45 4.62
N MET A 143 -12.76 8.72 4.43
CA MET A 143 -13.37 8.62 3.09
C MET A 143 -12.76 9.64 2.12
N GLY A 144 -12.43 10.85 2.59
CA GLY A 144 -11.68 11.83 1.82
C GLY A 144 -10.28 11.33 1.41
N VAL A 145 -9.55 10.71 2.34
CA VAL A 145 -8.25 10.07 2.04
C VAL A 145 -8.42 8.93 1.02
N LEU A 146 -9.45 8.10 1.18
CA LEU A 146 -9.75 7.03 0.22
C LEU A 146 -10.07 7.59 -1.16
N LEU A 147 -10.88 8.65 -1.23
CA LEU A 147 -11.16 9.34 -2.48
C LEU A 147 -9.89 9.86 -3.14
N GLY A 148 -8.99 10.49 -2.38
CA GLY A 148 -7.68 10.95 -2.88
C GLY A 148 -6.77 9.82 -3.37
N SER A 149 -6.97 8.58 -2.87
CA SER A 149 -6.26 7.41 -3.37
C SER A 149 -6.88 6.82 -4.65
N LEU A 150 -8.15 7.13 -4.93
CA LEU A 150 -8.90 6.62 -6.09
C LEU A 150 -8.98 7.61 -7.24
N VAL A 151 -8.89 8.91 -6.95
CA VAL A 151 -8.98 10.00 -7.92
C VAL A 151 -7.90 11.02 -7.61
N SER A 152 -7.25 11.55 -8.64
CA SER A 152 -6.18 12.57 -8.49
C SER A 152 -6.79 13.94 -8.18
N ILE A 153 -7.15 14.15 -6.92
CA ILE A 153 -7.52 15.47 -6.36
C ILE A 153 -6.31 15.98 -5.59
N PRO A 154 -5.63 17.06 -6.01
CA PRO A 154 -4.30 17.46 -5.51
C PRO A 154 -4.17 17.40 -3.98
N VAL A 155 -5.06 18.05 -3.23
CA VAL A 155 -5.01 18.07 -1.77
C VAL A 155 -5.25 16.70 -1.16
N LEU A 156 -6.26 15.95 -1.65
CA LEU A 156 -6.62 14.64 -1.10
C LEU A 156 -5.58 13.59 -1.48
N THR A 157 -5.04 13.65 -2.69
CA THR A 157 -3.96 12.76 -3.14
C THR A 157 -2.69 12.99 -2.32
N HIS A 158 -2.41 14.26 -1.99
CA HIS A 158 -1.29 14.60 -1.13
C HIS A 158 -1.46 14.00 0.28
N VAL A 159 -2.64 14.11 0.87
CA VAL A 159 -2.97 13.45 2.15
C VAL A 159 -2.87 11.92 2.02
N ALA A 160 -3.37 11.35 0.93
CA ALA A 160 -3.29 9.92 0.67
C ALA A 160 -1.84 9.42 0.45
N SER A 161 -0.88 10.32 0.13
CA SER A 161 0.53 9.97 -0.02
C SER A 161 1.15 9.42 1.27
N LEU A 162 0.66 9.82 2.44
CA LEU A 162 1.03 9.22 3.73
C LEU A 162 0.70 7.72 3.82
N HIS A 163 -0.20 7.25 2.98
CA HIS A 163 -0.57 5.84 2.80
C HIS A 163 -0.05 5.27 1.47
N TYR A 164 0.98 5.89 0.88
CA TYR A 164 1.56 5.52 -0.42
C TYR A 164 0.56 5.59 -1.59
N VAL A 165 -0.50 6.40 -1.48
CA VAL A 165 -1.64 6.47 -2.42
C VAL A 165 -2.19 5.08 -2.78
N ASN A 166 -1.99 4.12 -1.89
CA ASN A 166 -2.41 2.74 -2.08
C ASN A 166 -3.82 2.54 -1.50
N SER A 167 -4.82 2.38 -2.36
CA SER A 167 -6.21 2.22 -1.97
C SER A 167 -6.46 1.03 -1.04
N TYR A 168 -5.71 -0.08 -1.18
CA TYR A 168 -5.82 -1.24 -0.28
C TYR A 168 -5.43 -0.88 1.16
N ARG A 169 -4.35 -0.12 1.33
CA ARG A 169 -3.91 0.34 2.65
C ARG A 169 -4.90 1.33 3.26
N VAL A 170 -5.43 2.25 2.45
CA VAL A 170 -6.42 3.21 2.90
C VAL A 170 -7.72 2.53 3.29
N VAL A 171 -8.21 1.55 2.52
CA VAL A 171 -9.41 0.76 2.87
C VAL A 171 -9.20 0.02 4.19
N GLY A 172 -8.05 -0.63 4.39
CA GLY A 172 -7.73 -1.26 5.67
C GLY A 172 -7.81 -0.28 6.85
N THR A 173 -7.40 0.98 6.63
CA THR A 173 -7.49 2.04 7.63
C THR A 173 -8.94 2.50 7.84
N CYS A 174 -9.73 2.60 6.77
CA CYS A 174 -11.16 2.96 6.87
C CYS A 174 -11.96 1.95 7.70
N THR A 175 -11.55 0.68 7.74
CA THR A 175 -12.23 -0.33 8.58
C THR A 175 -12.15 0.00 10.06
N LEU A 176 -11.06 0.62 10.53
CA LEU A 176 -10.91 1.04 11.94
C LEU A 176 -11.92 2.12 12.35
N THR A 177 -12.32 2.98 11.42
CA THR A 177 -13.33 4.02 11.67
C THR A 177 -14.74 3.52 11.42
N THR A 178 -14.90 2.52 10.56
CA THR A 178 -16.18 1.91 10.24
C THR A 178 -16.65 0.94 11.32
N ALA A 179 -15.74 0.18 11.94
CA ALA A 179 -16.10 -0.81 12.97
C ALA A 179 -16.89 -0.22 14.17
N PRO A 180 -16.52 0.94 14.76
CA PRO A 180 -17.33 1.56 15.81
C PRO A 180 -18.74 1.98 15.33
N LEU A 181 -18.86 2.41 14.07
CA LEU A 181 -20.17 2.76 13.48
C LEU A 181 -21.04 1.52 13.30
N LEU A 182 -20.46 0.40 12.84
CA LEU A 182 -21.17 -0.89 12.77
C LEU A 182 -21.64 -1.33 14.15
N ALA A 183 -20.79 -1.21 15.17
CA ALA A 183 -21.17 -1.54 16.56
C ALA A 183 -22.35 -0.70 17.05
N LEU A 184 -22.35 0.62 16.78
CA LEU A 184 -23.46 1.51 17.10
C LEU A 184 -24.74 1.15 16.34
N ALA A 185 -24.63 0.81 15.06
CA ALA A 185 -25.76 0.39 14.23
C ALA A 185 -26.38 -0.92 14.79
N MET A 186 -25.55 -1.90 15.05
CA MET A 186 -25.98 -3.20 15.57
C MET A 186 -26.62 -3.07 16.94
N SER A 187 -26.02 -2.33 17.87
CA SER A 187 -26.60 -2.05 19.20
C SER A 187 -27.97 -1.41 19.07
N HIS A 188 -28.09 -0.38 18.23
CA HIS A 188 -29.34 0.33 18.01
C HIS A 188 -30.45 -0.55 17.40
N LEU A 189 -30.10 -1.37 16.39
CA LEU A 189 -31.05 -2.30 15.77
C LEU A 189 -31.46 -3.38 16.76
N PHE A 190 -30.52 -3.89 17.55
CA PHE A 190 -30.78 -4.89 18.58
C PHE A 190 -31.71 -4.35 19.66
N GLU A 191 -31.45 -3.16 20.20
CA GLU A 191 -32.31 -2.52 21.21
C GLU A 191 -33.74 -2.35 20.69
N ARG A 192 -33.90 -1.93 19.41
CA ARG A 192 -35.21 -1.79 18.78
C ARG A 192 -35.92 -3.14 18.59
N ALA A 193 -35.18 -4.16 18.16
CA ALA A 193 -35.74 -5.50 18.00
C ALA A 193 -36.17 -6.09 19.34
N ALA A 194 -35.34 -5.96 20.37
CA ALA A 194 -35.63 -6.42 21.73
C ALA A 194 -36.89 -5.74 22.32
N ALA A 195 -37.00 -4.42 22.13
CA ALA A 195 -38.16 -3.65 22.58
C ALA A 195 -39.45 -4.09 21.85
N ARG A 196 -39.38 -4.36 20.53
CA ARG A 196 -40.53 -4.82 19.76
C ARG A 196 -40.98 -6.24 20.08
N LEU A 197 -40.01 -7.12 20.30
CA LEU A 197 -40.24 -8.54 20.56
C LEU A 197 -40.55 -8.84 22.03
N ARG A 198 -40.48 -7.80 22.90
CA ARG A 198 -40.66 -7.91 24.37
C ARG A 198 -39.76 -9.00 24.98
N LEU A 199 -38.59 -9.21 24.45
CA LEU A 199 -37.66 -10.23 24.90
C LEU A 199 -36.99 -9.74 26.21
N PRO A 200 -37.01 -10.50 27.27
CA PRO A 200 -36.23 -10.22 28.49
C PRO A 200 -34.76 -10.58 28.25
N LEU A 201 -34.14 -9.86 27.31
CA LEU A 201 -32.76 -10.09 26.94
C LEU A 201 -31.84 -9.44 27.97
N GLY A 202 -31.37 -10.26 28.93
CA GLY A 202 -30.27 -9.87 29.78
C GLY A 202 -28.98 -9.71 29.01
N TRP A 203 -28.03 -8.97 29.55
CA TRP A 203 -26.72 -8.73 28.99
C TRP A 203 -25.98 -10.01 28.53
N SER A 204 -26.26 -11.15 29.16
CA SER A 204 -25.71 -12.47 28.78
C SER A 204 -26.13 -12.92 27.38
N ALA A 205 -27.40 -12.69 26.99
CA ALA A 205 -27.87 -13.05 25.65
C ALA A 205 -27.24 -12.16 24.56
N VAL A 206 -27.05 -10.87 24.86
CA VAL A 206 -26.33 -9.94 23.97
C VAL A 206 -24.88 -10.40 23.77
N THR A 207 -24.20 -10.76 24.85
CA THR A 207 -22.82 -11.24 24.82
C THR A 207 -22.72 -12.53 24.00
N VAL A 208 -23.64 -13.47 24.16
CA VAL A 208 -23.67 -14.72 23.38
C VAL A 208 -23.87 -14.43 21.89
N VAL A 209 -24.81 -13.54 21.53
CA VAL A 209 -25.03 -13.17 20.12
C VAL A 209 -23.80 -12.49 19.52
N VAL A 210 -23.17 -11.57 20.25
CA VAL A 210 -21.95 -10.90 19.82
C VAL A 210 -20.80 -11.91 19.65
N LEU A 211 -20.65 -12.85 20.58
CA LEU A 211 -19.66 -13.93 20.48
C LEU A 211 -19.93 -14.85 19.27
N ILE A 212 -21.17 -15.23 19.02
CA ILE A 212 -21.53 -16.04 17.86
C ILE A 212 -21.21 -15.28 16.57
N VAL A 213 -21.62 -14.01 16.47
CA VAL A 213 -21.32 -13.17 15.31
C VAL A 213 -19.81 -13.01 15.14
N TRP A 214 -19.08 -12.79 16.24
CA TRP A 214 -17.62 -12.67 16.20
C TRP A 214 -16.94 -13.98 15.79
N LEU A 215 -17.35 -15.12 16.31
CA LEU A 215 -16.82 -16.44 15.96
C LEU A 215 -17.14 -16.78 14.50
N THR A 216 -18.38 -16.57 14.05
CA THR A 216 -18.76 -16.85 12.65
C THR A 216 -18.07 -15.95 11.67
N THR A 217 -17.93 -14.64 11.97
CA THR A 217 -17.20 -13.71 11.11
C THR A 217 -15.70 -13.98 11.15
N SER A 218 -15.13 -14.34 12.30
CA SER A 218 -13.71 -14.71 12.39
C SER A 218 -13.40 -16.01 11.65
N MET A 219 -14.29 -17.00 11.74
CA MET A 219 -14.15 -18.26 11.04
C MET A 219 -14.32 -18.07 9.51
N LEU A 220 -15.31 -17.28 9.09
CA LEU A 220 -15.48 -16.89 7.70
C LEU A 220 -14.27 -16.09 7.18
N TRP A 221 -13.73 -15.19 8.00
CA TRP A 221 -12.52 -14.43 7.70
C TRP A 221 -11.29 -15.32 7.58
N THR A 222 -11.18 -16.36 8.41
CA THR A 222 -10.08 -17.33 8.32
C THR A 222 -10.14 -18.15 7.05
N LEU A 223 -11.35 -18.61 6.67
CA LEU A 223 -11.58 -19.30 5.41
C LEU A 223 -11.29 -18.40 4.20
N MET A 224 -11.78 -17.16 4.22
CA MET A 224 -11.47 -16.17 3.17
C MET A 224 -9.98 -15.83 3.11
N ARG A 225 -9.27 -15.88 4.24
CA ARG A 225 -7.83 -15.64 4.32
C ARG A 225 -7.01 -16.80 3.77
N SER A 226 -7.46 -18.06 3.95
CA SER A 226 -6.83 -19.21 3.30
C SER A 226 -6.96 -19.12 1.80
N ASP A 227 -8.16 -18.84 1.28
CA ASP A 227 -8.39 -18.68 -0.15
C ASP A 227 -7.59 -17.49 -0.72
N LEU A 228 -7.49 -16.39 0.03
CA LEU A 228 -6.67 -15.25 -0.35
C LEU A 228 -5.18 -15.59 -0.30
N HIS A 229 -4.74 -16.32 0.72
CA HIS A 229 -3.38 -16.81 0.82
C HIS A 229 -3.04 -17.69 -0.37
N ASP A 230 -3.88 -18.66 -0.70
CA ASP A 230 -3.67 -19.58 -1.81
C ASP A 230 -3.77 -18.89 -3.19
N ALA A 231 -4.56 -17.80 -3.28
CA ALA A 231 -4.64 -16.98 -4.48
C ALA A 231 -3.46 -16.01 -4.64
N VAL A 232 -2.84 -15.58 -3.54
CA VAL A 232 -1.69 -14.64 -3.52
C VAL A 232 -0.37 -15.40 -3.45
N TRP A 233 -0.35 -16.54 -2.73
CA TRP A 233 0.81 -17.39 -2.50
C TRP A 233 0.46 -18.85 -2.82
N PRO A 234 0.12 -19.19 -4.09
CA PRO A 234 -0.15 -20.58 -4.42
C PRO A 234 1.07 -21.44 -4.09
N ALA A 235 0.81 -22.62 -3.56
CA ALA A 235 1.84 -23.60 -3.20
C ALA A 235 2.64 -24.11 -4.42
N ARG A 236 2.23 -23.76 -5.64
CA ARG A 236 2.86 -24.13 -6.90
C ARG A 236 3.33 -22.91 -7.65
N LEU A 237 4.64 -22.80 -7.88
CA LEU A 237 5.28 -21.77 -8.69
C LEU A 237 4.93 -21.85 -10.20
N GLU A 238 4.05 -22.77 -10.58
CA GLU A 238 3.71 -23.04 -11.99
C GLU A 238 2.69 -22.06 -12.60
N GLU A 239 2.09 -21.16 -11.80
CA GLU A 239 1.15 -20.19 -12.35
C GLU A 239 1.84 -18.87 -12.76
N PRO A 240 1.45 -18.27 -13.91
CA PRO A 240 2.12 -17.07 -14.48
C PRO A 240 1.89 -15.77 -13.69
N ARG A 241 1.55 -15.86 -12.41
CA ARG A 241 1.31 -14.70 -11.51
C ARG A 241 2.56 -14.24 -10.78
N TYR A 242 3.64 -15.02 -10.83
CA TYR A 242 4.90 -14.69 -10.18
C TYR A 242 5.84 -13.96 -11.13
N SER A 243 6.71 -13.19 -10.51
CA SER A 243 7.82 -12.55 -11.20
C SER A 243 8.86 -13.56 -11.69
N PHE A 244 8.79 -14.82 -11.27
CA PHE A 244 9.70 -15.90 -11.67
C PHE A 244 9.00 -17.28 -11.52
N ASP A 245 9.48 -18.29 -12.23
CA ASP A 245 9.00 -19.67 -12.19
C ASP A 245 10.01 -20.61 -11.47
N ALA A 246 9.72 -21.93 -11.46
CA ALA A 246 10.56 -22.92 -10.79
C ALA A 246 11.95 -23.04 -11.44
N ASP A 247 12.03 -22.93 -12.77
CA ASP A 247 13.30 -23.03 -13.50
C ASP A 247 14.16 -21.79 -13.28
N GLU A 248 13.53 -20.62 -13.17
CA GLU A 248 14.21 -19.38 -12.78
C GLU A 248 14.72 -19.45 -11.33
N LEU A 249 13.93 -20.03 -10.39
CA LEU A 249 14.39 -20.25 -9.02
C LEU A 249 15.61 -21.19 -8.98
N ALA A 250 15.59 -22.24 -9.81
CA ALA A 250 16.73 -23.12 -9.95
C ALA A 250 17.96 -22.40 -10.53
N LEU A 251 17.76 -21.57 -11.56
CA LEU A 251 18.80 -20.65 -12.09
C LEU A 251 19.39 -19.80 -10.96
N MET A 252 18.54 -19.04 -10.27
CA MET A 252 19.00 -18.14 -9.18
C MET A 252 19.82 -18.89 -8.13
N THR A 253 19.43 -20.13 -7.80
CA THR A 253 20.14 -20.96 -6.82
C THR A 253 21.54 -21.35 -7.32
N ARG A 254 21.69 -21.70 -8.62
CA ARG A 254 22.98 -22.05 -9.23
C ARG A 254 23.94 -20.86 -9.32
N LEU A 255 23.41 -19.66 -9.61
CA LEU A 255 24.20 -18.44 -9.73
C LEU A 255 25.06 -18.14 -8.50
N ARG A 256 24.68 -18.63 -7.33
CA ARG A 256 25.48 -18.50 -6.09
C ARG A 256 26.88 -19.09 -6.21
N ALA A 257 27.04 -20.14 -7.00
CA ALA A 257 28.35 -20.77 -7.23
C ALA A 257 29.15 -20.13 -8.37
N GLU A 258 28.48 -19.34 -9.23
CA GLU A 258 29.08 -18.81 -10.46
C GLU A 258 29.42 -17.32 -10.35
N ILE A 259 28.69 -16.59 -9.49
CA ILE A 259 28.85 -15.14 -9.34
C ILE A 259 29.23 -14.81 -7.89
N PRO A 260 30.37 -14.17 -7.66
CA PRO A 260 30.76 -13.72 -6.33
C PRO A 260 29.72 -12.77 -5.71
N PRO A 261 29.41 -12.87 -4.39
CA PRO A 261 28.32 -12.14 -3.75
C PRO A 261 28.54 -10.62 -3.69
N GLU A 262 29.78 -10.16 -3.86
CA GLU A 262 30.11 -8.73 -3.94
C GLU A 262 29.77 -8.09 -5.28
N GLN A 263 29.54 -8.90 -6.31
CA GLN A 263 29.21 -8.41 -7.65
C GLN A 263 27.81 -7.82 -7.70
N LEU A 264 27.66 -6.78 -8.52
CA LEU A 264 26.39 -6.08 -8.71
C LEU A 264 25.78 -6.44 -10.06
N MET A 265 24.50 -6.83 -10.04
CA MET A 265 23.73 -7.18 -11.21
C MET A 265 22.65 -6.12 -11.50
N THR A 266 22.42 -5.82 -12.77
CA THR A 266 21.34 -4.95 -13.22
C THR A 266 20.31 -5.72 -14.05
N GLY A 267 19.12 -5.18 -14.15
CA GLY A 267 17.99 -5.73 -14.89
C GLY A 267 16.68 -5.14 -14.42
N ASP A 268 15.56 -5.70 -14.88
CA ASP A 268 14.26 -5.24 -14.41
C ASP A 268 13.95 -5.79 -13.01
N PRO A 269 13.79 -4.93 -11.98
CA PRO A 269 13.43 -5.39 -10.65
C PRO A 269 12.02 -6.02 -10.56
N ALA A 270 11.16 -5.83 -11.55
CA ALA A 270 9.86 -6.49 -11.60
C ALA A 270 9.92 -7.91 -12.19
N SER A 271 11.10 -8.34 -12.66
CA SER A 271 11.44 -9.74 -12.99
C SER A 271 11.98 -10.48 -11.76
N GLY A 272 12.50 -11.68 -11.98
CA GLY A 272 13.15 -12.47 -10.92
C GLY A 272 14.36 -11.80 -10.26
N MET A 273 15.01 -10.83 -10.91
CA MET A 273 16.24 -10.17 -10.42
C MET A 273 16.15 -9.67 -8.98
N ALA A 274 15.01 -9.05 -8.59
CA ALA A 274 14.86 -8.48 -7.24
C ALA A 274 14.94 -9.53 -6.11
N PHE A 275 14.83 -10.82 -6.41
CA PHE A 275 14.88 -11.91 -5.45
C PHE A 275 16.30 -12.50 -5.28
N LEU A 276 17.24 -12.19 -6.17
CA LEU A 276 18.62 -12.69 -6.11
C LEU A 276 19.32 -12.47 -4.75
N PRO A 277 19.14 -11.32 -4.08
CA PRO A 277 19.74 -11.13 -2.76
C PRO A 277 19.23 -12.12 -1.70
N ALA A 278 17.98 -12.55 -1.82
CA ALA A 278 17.37 -13.49 -0.87
C ALA A 278 17.70 -14.96 -1.19
N VAL A 279 17.89 -15.30 -2.48
CA VAL A 279 18.10 -16.67 -2.94
C VAL A 279 19.59 -17.01 -3.04
N SER A 280 20.39 -16.10 -3.57
CA SER A 280 21.79 -16.35 -3.93
C SER A 280 22.81 -15.38 -3.33
N ASP A 281 22.38 -14.47 -2.46
CA ASP A 281 23.23 -13.43 -1.83
C ASP A 281 23.85 -12.44 -2.85
N ILE A 282 23.43 -12.43 -4.12
CA ILE A 282 23.94 -11.55 -5.17
C ILE A 282 23.31 -10.17 -5.02
N LYS A 283 24.14 -9.12 -5.06
CA LYS A 283 23.66 -7.74 -4.99
C LYS A 283 23.01 -7.32 -6.31
N VAL A 284 21.96 -6.51 -6.21
CA VAL A 284 21.22 -5.99 -7.37
C VAL A 284 21.09 -4.48 -7.31
N THR A 285 20.96 -3.83 -8.47
CA THR A 285 20.79 -2.37 -8.57
C THR A 285 19.46 -1.88 -8.01
N ALA A 286 18.45 -2.75 -7.91
CA ALA A 286 17.15 -2.41 -7.35
C ALA A 286 16.55 -3.61 -6.61
N TYR A 287 16.25 -3.42 -5.33
CA TYR A 287 15.66 -4.43 -4.43
C TYR A 287 14.14 -4.41 -4.38
N TYR A 288 13.51 -3.51 -5.13
CA TYR A 288 12.08 -3.30 -5.06
C TYR A 288 11.45 -3.30 -6.45
N MET A 289 10.41 -4.09 -6.62
CA MET A 289 9.66 -4.21 -7.89
C MET A 289 8.86 -2.95 -8.26
N GLY A 290 9.02 -1.85 -7.52
CA GLY A 290 8.34 -0.57 -7.76
C GLY A 290 8.70 0.05 -9.14
N ARG A 291 7.99 1.12 -9.47
CA ARG A 291 8.09 1.77 -10.79
C ARG A 291 9.27 2.71 -10.96
N SER A 292 9.93 3.13 -9.87
CA SER A 292 11.02 4.11 -9.90
C SER A 292 12.23 3.57 -9.16
N PHE A 293 13.40 3.88 -9.70
CA PHE A 293 14.66 3.70 -9.01
C PHE A 293 14.87 4.89 -8.06
N SER A 294 15.47 4.63 -6.91
CA SER A 294 15.85 5.70 -5.96
C SER A 294 17.06 6.48 -6.43
N ASP A 295 17.85 5.88 -7.32
CA ASP A 295 19.06 6.43 -7.89
C ASP A 295 18.82 6.89 -9.34
N PRO A 296 19.19 8.15 -9.70
CA PRO A 296 19.09 8.65 -11.07
C PRO A 296 19.85 7.81 -12.12
N ASP A 297 20.95 7.18 -11.74
CA ASP A 297 21.73 6.32 -12.63
C ASP A 297 20.94 5.02 -12.94
N GLY A 298 20.31 4.43 -11.92
CA GLY A 298 19.44 3.28 -12.10
C GLY A 298 18.23 3.59 -12.98
N GLU A 299 17.60 4.75 -12.78
CA GLU A 299 16.51 5.22 -13.66
C GLU A 299 16.99 5.40 -15.09
N TYR A 300 18.21 5.92 -15.29
CA TYR A 300 18.80 6.06 -16.61
C TYR A 300 19.01 4.70 -17.30
N LEU A 301 19.58 3.73 -16.59
CA LEU A 301 19.75 2.37 -17.11
C LEU A 301 18.40 1.74 -17.46
N ALA A 302 17.38 1.94 -16.67
CA ALA A 302 16.03 1.42 -16.94
C ALA A 302 15.42 1.96 -18.23
N GLN A 303 15.85 3.14 -18.70
CA GLN A 303 15.38 3.75 -19.94
C GLN A 303 16.29 3.48 -21.14
N HIS A 304 17.61 3.32 -20.91
CA HIS A 304 18.62 3.39 -21.98
C HIS A 304 19.60 2.21 -22.02
N PHE A 305 19.47 1.19 -21.16
CA PHE A 305 20.44 0.09 -21.16
C PHE A 305 20.51 -0.64 -22.51
N SER A 306 19.40 -0.76 -23.23
CA SER A 306 19.39 -1.32 -24.60
C SER A 306 20.28 -0.55 -25.59
N ASP A 307 20.54 0.74 -25.30
CA ASP A 307 21.40 1.59 -26.13
C ASP A 307 22.89 1.46 -25.78
N ILE A 308 23.30 0.44 -25.02
CA ILE A 308 24.67 0.24 -24.48
C ILE A 308 25.77 0.34 -25.57
N ARG A 309 25.46 0.02 -26.82
CA ARG A 309 26.40 0.10 -27.96
C ARG A 309 26.59 1.52 -28.47
N THR A 310 25.60 2.36 -28.33
CA THR A 310 25.54 3.70 -28.94
C THR A 310 25.57 4.83 -27.92
N ASP A 311 25.18 4.56 -26.69
CA ASP A 311 25.19 5.54 -25.60
C ASP A 311 26.36 5.29 -24.62
N PRO A 312 27.45 6.10 -24.70
CA PRO A 312 28.61 5.95 -23.81
C PRO A 312 28.27 6.22 -22.33
N LYS A 313 27.15 6.89 -22.05
CA LYS A 313 26.71 7.15 -20.68
C LYS A 313 26.29 5.87 -19.99
N VAL A 314 25.72 4.90 -20.69
CA VAL A 314 25.38 3.58 -20.14
C VAL A 314 26.66 2.91 -19.61
N CYS A 315 27.72 2.79 -20.42
CA CYS A 315 28.99 2.24 -19.97
C CYS A 315 29.64 3.04 -18.82
N SER A 316 29.50 4.36 -18.84
CA SER A 316 30.00 5.22 -17.74
C SER A 316 29.31 4.89 -16.42
N ILE A 317 27.99 4.68 -16.42
CA ILE A 317 27.21 4.31 -15.23
C ILE A 317 27.60 2.90 -14.75
N LEU A 318 27.71 1.93 -15.67
CA LEU A 318 28.12 0.57 -15.34
C LEU A 318 29.48 0.54 -14.66
N ARG A 319 30.48 1.27 -15.19
CA ARG A 319 31.81 1.41 -14.57
C ARG A 319 31.77 2.11 -13.22
N LYS A 320 31.03 3.21 -13.10
CA LYS A 320 30.89 3.97 -11.84
C LYS A 320 30.39 3.08 -10.69
N HIS A 321 29.42 2.24 -10.97
CA HIS A 321 28.80 1.37 -9.97
C HIS A 321 29.36 -0.06 -9.94
N ARG A 322 30.32 -0.40 -10.82
CA ARG A 322 30.92 -1.73 -10.98
C ARG A 322 29.86 -2.80 -11.25
N ILE A 323 28.96 -2.53 -12.21
CA ILE A 323 27.89 -3.45 -12.61
C ILE A 323 28.43 -4.32 -13.75
N HIS A 324 28.69 -5.59 -13.47
CA HIS A 324 29.28 -6.53 -14.43
C HIS A 324 28.29 -7.52 -15.00
N TYR A 325 27.08 -7.63 -14.44
CA TYR A 325 26.12 -8.65 -14.82
C TYR A 325 24.76 -8.04 -15.17
N PHE A 326 24.09 -8.67 -16.14
CA PHE A 326 22.76 -8.32 -16.59
C PHE A 326 21.83 -9.53 -16.47
N TYR A 327 20.69 -9.33 -15.84
CA TYR A 327 19.60 -10.29 -15.75
C TYR A 327 18.57 -9.95 -16.83
N ALA A 328 18.51 -10.76 -17.88
CA ALA A 328 17.53 -10.67 -18.94
C ALA A 328 16.34 -11.59 -18.64
N ASP A 329 15.12 -11.13 -18.87
CA ASP A 329 13.91 -11.93 -18.69
C ASP A 329 12.84 -11.50 -19.70
N ARG A 330 11.79 -12.31 -19.84
CA ARG A 330 10.64 -11.99 -20.67
C ARG A 330 9.91 -10.73 -20.19
N ASP A 331 9.22 -10.05 -21.10
CA ASP A 331 8.36 -8.92 -20.76
C ASP A 331 7.11 -9.41 -20.01
N THR A 332 7.10 -9.22 -18.71
CA THR A 332 5.95 -9.49 -17.85
C THR A 332 5.16 -8.21 -17.59
N LYS A 333 4.06 -8.29 -16.85
CA LYS A 333 3.22 -7.13 -16.54
C LYS A 333 3.28 -6.80 -15.06
N PHE A 334 3.64 -5.57 -14.74
CA PHE A 334 3.51 -5.03 -13.40
C PHE A 334 2.24 -4.17 -13.29
N ASN A 335 1.29 -4.59 -12.46
CA ASN A 335 -0.03 -3.93 -12.34
C ASN A 335 -0.77 -3.77 -13.69
N GLY A 336 -0.68 -4.78 -14.56
CA GLY A 336 -1.34 -4.78 -15.87
C GLY A 336 -0.65 -3.97 -16.96
N ILE A 337 0.50 -3.33 -16.67
CA ILE A 337 1.32 -2.58 -17.64
C ILE A 337 2.53 -3.43 -17.97
N PRO A 338 2.85 -3.64 -19.27
CA PRO A 338 4.07 -4.32 -19.70
C PRO A 338 5.31 -3.65 -19.09
N ASN A 339 6.24 -4.43 -18.58
CA ASN A 339 7.45 -3.91 -17.96
C ASN A 339 8.32 -3.18 -19.00
N SER A 340 8.33 -3.63 -20.24
CA SER A 340 8.99 -2.94 -21.36
C SER A 340 8.51 -1.50 -21.57
N ARG A 341 7.25 -1.19 -21.24
CA ARG A 341 6.75 0.21 -21.26
C ARG A 341 7.22 1.04 -20.06
N LEU A 342 7.55 0.40 -18.96
CA LEU A 342 8.00 1.07 -17.73
C LEU A 342 9.51 1.26 -17.72
N ARG A 343 10.24 0.27 -18.26
CA ARG A 343 11.71 0.18 -18.23
C ARG A 343 12.23 -0.37 -19.57
N PRO A 344 12.03 0.36 -20.69
CA PRO A 344 12.34 -0.13 -22.02
C PRO A 344 13.81 -0.52 -22.18
N GLY A 345 14.72 0.13 -21.46
CA GLY A 345 16.14 -0.17 -21.54
C GLY A 345 16.53 -1.60 -21.17
N PHE A 346 15.74 -2.32 -20.40
CA PHE A 346 16.07 -3.71 -20.05
C PHE A 346 15.46 -4.74 -21.00
N TYR A 347 14.77 -4.29 -22.03
CA TYR A 347 14.13 -5.14 -23.01
C TYR A 347 14.69 -4.86 -24.40
N ASP A 348 14.60 -5.82 -25.30
CA ASP A 348 15.13 -5.75 -26.66
C ASP A 348 16.65 -5.41 -26.73
N VAL A 349 17.40 -5.83 -25.71
CA VAL A 349 18.86 -5.65 -25.65
C VAL A 349 19.52 -6.57 -26.68
N ASP A 350 20.40 -6.01 -27.51
CA ASP A 350 21.21 -6.82 -28.42
C ASP A 350 22.33 -7.53 -27.67
N LEU A 351 22.12 -8.80 -27.40
CA LEU A 351 23.02 -9.69 -26.63
C LEU A 351 23.99 -10.48 -27.55
N SER A 352 24.01 -10.21 -28.85
CA SER A 352 24.78 -10.98 -29.84
C SER A 352 26.32 -10.87 -29.68
N GLU A 353 26.79 -9.69 -29.26
CA GLU A 353 28.21 -9.39 -29.05
C GLU A 353 28.43 -8.56 -27.79
N GLY A 354 29.56 -8.76 -27.11
CA GLY A 354 29.90 -8.01 -25.90
C GLY A 354 29.13 -8.43 -24.64
N PHE A 355 28.48 -9.60 -24.72
CA PHE A 355 27.84 -10.27 -23.60
C PHE A 355 28.22 -11.75 -23.59
N THR A 356 28.59 -12.27 -22.42
CA THR A 356 28.87 -13.70 -22.23
C THR A 356 27.74 -14.30 -21.41
N LEU A 357 27.03 -15.30 -21.95
CA LEU A 357 26.03 -16.04 -21.22
C LEU A 357 26.70 -16.79 -20.06
N ILE A 358 26.20 -16.62 -18.85
CA ILE A 358 26.67 -17.33 -17.64
C ILE A 358 25.78 -18.56 -17.41
N ASP A 359 24.46 -18.34 -17.24
CA ASP A 359 23.50 -19.43 -17.04
C ASP A 359 22.09 -18.97 -17.46
N GLN A 360 21.20 -19.94 -17.67
CA GLN A 360 19.80 -19.70 -18.02
C GLN A 360 18.86 -20.67 -17.36
N GLY A 361 17.62 -20.24 -17.13
CA GLY A 361 16.56 -21.07 -16.57
C GLY A 361 15.19 -20.43 -16.75
N GLY A 362 14.22 -21.21 -17.23
CA GLY A 362 12.92 -20.70 -17.60
C GLY A 362 13.00 -19.65 -18.72
N SER A 363 12.44 -18.48 -18.48
CA SER A 363 12.52 -17.33 -19.41
C SER A 363 13.71 -16.42 -19.12
N ALA A 364 14.42 -16.63 -18.02
CA ALA A 364 15.52 -15.78 -17.60
C ALA A 364 16.89 -16.30 -18.04
N ALA A 365 17.79 -15.37 -18.28
CA ALA A 365 19.18 -15.63 -18.57
C ALA A 365 20.07 -14.56 -17.92
N VAL A 366 21.24 -14.97 -17.46
CA VAL A 366 22.21 -14.06 -16.86
C VAL A 366 23.43 -13.95 -17.76
N TYR A 367 23.81 -12.72 -18.04
CA TYR A 367 24.94 -12.39 -18.89
C TYR A 367 25.97 -11.59 -18.12
N ARG A 368 27.25 -11.88 -18.37
CA ARG A 368 28.35 -10.95 -18.05
C ARG A 368 28.43 -9.91 -19.14
N ILE A 369 28.55 -8.64 -18.74
CA ILE A 369 28.67 -7.50 -19.66
C ILE A 369 30.15 -7.32 -19.99
N ASP A 370 30.56 -7.65 -21.20
CA ASP A 370 31.96 -7.52 -21.63
C ASP A 370 32.20 -6.20 -22.38
N LEU A 371 31.16 -5.64 -22.99
CA LEU A 371 31.25 -4.47 -23.88
C LEU A 371 31.85 -3.23 -23.22
N CYS A 372 31.56 -2.99 -21.95
CA CYS A 372 31.98 -1.79 -21.23
C CYS A 372 33.29 -1.97 -20.46
N TRP A 373 33.93 -3.14 -20.51
CA TRP A 373 35.06 -3.50 -19.66
C TRP A 373 36.23 -3.98 -20.47
N THR A 374 37.47 -3.64 -20.03
CA THR A 374 38.67 -4.26 -20.56
C THR A 374 38.84 -5.67 -19.96
N PRO A 375 39.57 -6.59 -20.61
CA PRO A 375 39.80 -7.94 -20.08
C PRO A 375 40.36 -7.97 -18.64
N ASP A 376 41.16 -6.98 -18.29
CA ASP A 376 41.80 -6.90 -16.96
C ASP A 376 40.84 -6.37 -15.88
N GLU A 377 39.76 -5.70 -16.27
CA GLU A 377 38.75 -5.15 -15.38
C GLU A 377 37.58 -6.12 -15.14
N GLN A 378 37.52 -7.20 -15.89
CA GLN A 378 36.47 -8.20 -15.73
C GLN A 378 36.65 -8.99 -14.44
N PRO A 379 35.56 -9.33 -13.72
CA PRO A 379 35.66 -10.19 -12.57
C PRO A 379 36.25 -11.53 -12.98
N ARG A 380 37.34 -11.93 -12.35
CA ARG A 380 37.89 -13.29 -12.53
C ARG A 380 36.85 -14.27 -12.05
N GLY A 381 36.41 -15.17 -12.93
CA GLY A 381 35.44 -16.21 -12.58
C GLY A 381 35.91 -17.01 -11.36
N ALA A 382 34.96 -17.46 -10.56
CA ALA A 382 35.19 -18.38 -9.46
C ALA A 382 35.66 -19.74 -9.99
#